data_1b3dcefa6d613b406580e52722ad1b8c
#
_entry.id   1b3dcefa6d613b406580e52722ad1b8c
#
_cell.length_a   1.000
_cell.length_b   1.000
_cell.length_c   1.000
_cell.angle_alpha   90.00
_cell.angle_beta   90.00
_cell.angle_gamma   90.00
#
_symmetry.space_group_name_H-M   'P 1'
#
loop_
_entity.id
_entity.type
_entity.pdbx_description
1 polymer ?
#
loop_
_entity_poly.entity_id
_entity_poly.type
_entity_poly.pdbx_seq_one_letter_code
_entity_poly.pdbx_strand_id
1 'polypeptide(L)'
;MAQGVRGTRDFYPEDMRLRNWLFNRFHEASLSHGFEEYDAPIIEHEDLYTRKQGEEITQQLYNFEDKGGRRVSLRPEMTPSLARMVMARSGALPLPIKWYSIPQCWRYERTQRGRGREHYQWNVDIWGMDGIEADAELLSVMVSLFRSVGLTSEDVVIKISSRKVLEEVLLSLIHI
;
A
#
# COMPACT_ATOMS: atom_id res chain seq x y z
N MET A 1 -29.60 -16.90 -10.22
CA MET A 1 -28.31 -16.44 -10.79
C MET A 1 -27.27 -16.41 -9.68
N ALA A 2 -26.05 -16.86 -9.94
CA ALA A 2 -24.95 -16.74 -9.00
C ALA A 2 -24.61 -15.25 -8.83
N GLN A 3 -24.53 -14.79 -7.59
CA GLN A 3 -24.13 -13.41 -7.28
C GLN A 3 -22.67 -13.43 -6.79
N GLY A 4 -21.94 -12.35 -7.08
CA GLY A 4 -20.60 -12.13 -6.54
C GLY A 4 -20.61 -12.04 -5.00
N VAL A 5 -19.45 -12.26 -4.38
CA VAL A 5 -19.30 -12.11 -2.92
C VAL A 5 -19.61 -10.66 -2.53
N ARG A 6 -20.36 -10.47 -1.43
CA ARG A 6 -20.75 -9.14 -0.98
C ARG A 6 -19.52 -8.26 -0.73
N GLY A 7 -19.50 -7.10 -1.36
CA GLY A 7 -18.41 -6.12 -1.23
C GLY A 7 -17.26 -6.32 -2.22
N THR A 8 -17.42 -7.25 -3.17
CA THR A 8 -16.52 -7.42 -4.32
C THR A 8 -17.16 -6.91 -5.60
N ARG A 9 -16.37 -6.74 -6.65
CA ARG A 9 -16.81 -6.20 -7.94
C ARG A 9 -16.34 -7.08 -9.08
N ASP A 10 -17.21 -7.26 -10.06
CA ASP A 10 -16.83 -7.73 -11.37
C ASP A 10 -16.31 -6.54 -12.20
N PHE A 11 -15.28 -6.76 -12.98
CA PHE A 11 -14.75 -5.78 -13.92
C PHE A 11 -14.97 -6.28 -15.34
N TYR A 12 -15.95 -5.72 -16.02
CA TYR A 12 -16.18 -6.01 -17.41
C TYR A 12 -15.11 -5.35 -18.30
N PRO A 13 -15.00 -5.73 -19.59
CA PRO A 13 -13.95 -5.21 -20.48
C PRO A 13 -13.88 -3.67 -20.54
N GLU A 14 -15.00 -2.98 -20.44
CA GLU A 14 -15.08 -1.52 -20.39
C GLU A 14 -14.47 -0.96 -19.10
N ASP A 15 -14.77 -1.57 -17.95
CA ASP A 15 -14.20 -1.18 -16.65
C ASP A 15 -12.69 -1.46 -16.62
N MET A 16 -12.29 -2.59 -17.23
CA MET A 16 -10.89 -2.98 -17.34
C MET A 16 -10.07 -1.98 -18.15
N ARG A 17 -10.63 -1.36 -19.18
CA ARG A 17 -9.92 -0.33 -19.96
C ARG A 17 -9.53 0.85 -19.08
N LEU A 18 -10.46 1.36 -18.28
CA LEU A 18 -10.20 2.47 -17.36
C LEU A 18 -9.19 2.07 -16.25
N ARG A 19 -9.39 0.89 -15.65
CA ARG A 19 -8.48 0.39 -14.62
C ARG A 19 -7.05 0.23 -15.15
N ASN A 20 -6.90 -0.41 -16.32
CA ASN A 20 -5.59 -0.62 -16.92
C ASN A 20 -4.92 0.70 -17.32
N TRP A 21 -5.71 1.68 -17.81
CA TRP A 21 -5.19 3.02 -18.09
C TRP A 21 -4.59 3.64 -16.81
N LEU A 22 -5.30 3.58 -15.69
CA LEU A 22 -4.80 4.12 -14.42
C LEU A 22 -3.58 3.36 -13.92
N PHE A 23 -3.60 2.02 -13.98
CA PHE A 23 -2.46 1.20 -13.54
C PHE A 23 -1.21 1.47 -14.38
N ASN A 24 -1.38 1.68 -15.68
CA ASN A 24 -0.27 2.09 -16.55
C ASN A 24 0.34 3.44 -16.12
N ARG A 25 -0.48 4.41 -15.65
CA ARG A 25 0.06 5.66 -15.09
C ARG A 25 0.86 5.41 -13.80
N PHE A 26 0.40 4.49 -12.93
CA PHE A 26 1.16 4.08 -11.75
C PHE A 26 2.50 3.44 -12.11
N HIS A 27 2.50 2.51 -13.08
CA HIS A 27 3.73 1.89 -13.58
C HIS A 27 4.69 2.93 -14.16
N GLU A 28 4.24 3.79 -15.04
CA GLU A 28 5.05 4.83 -15.67
C GLU A 28 5.66 5.78 -14.63
N ALA A 29 4.85 6.26 -13.67
CA ALA A 29 5.34 7.12 -12.60
C ALA A 29 6.40 6.42 -11.74
N SER A 30 6.20 5.15 -11.37
CA SER A 30 7.16 4.39 -10.57
C SER A 30 8.47 4.15 -11.34
N LEU A 31 8.38 3.66 -12.58
CA LEU A 31 9.54 3.34 -13.41
C LEU A 31 10.37 4.59 -13.76
N SER A 32 9.72 5.75 -13.99
CA SER A 32 10.41 7.01 -14.29
C SER A 32 11.27 7.52 -13.13
N HIS A 33 10.99 7.06 -11.91
CA HIS A 33 11.76 7.35 -10.71
C HIS A 33 12.68 6.21 -10.28
N GLY A 34 12.86 5.18 -11.13
CA GLY A 34 13.77 4.06 -10.89
C GLY A 34 13.29 3.06 -9.84
N PHE A 35 11.97 2.95 -9.65
CA PHE A 35 11.39 1.89 -8.82
C PHE A 35 11.20 0.61 -9.64
N GLU A 36 11.45 -0.54 -9.02
CA GLU A 36 11.23 -1.87 -9.60
C GLU A 36 9.94 -2.49 -9.08
N GLU A 37 9.22 -3.17 -9.95
CA GLU A 37 7.96 -3.83 -9.59
C GLU A 37 8.23 -5.11 -8.79
N TYR A 38 7.44 -5.32 -7.74
CA TYR A 38 7.40 -6.57 -6.99
C TYR A 38 5.96 -7.00 -6.71
N ASP A 39 5.76 -8.26 -6.40
CA ASP A 39 4.49 -8.79 -5.87
C ASP A 39 4.78 -9.86 -4.81
N ALA A 40 3.78 -10.19 -4.04
CA ALA A 40 3.79 -11.23 -3.03
C ALA A 40 2.48 -12.04 -3.11
N PRO A 41 2.41 -13.24 -2.52
CA PRO A 41 1.19 -14.03 -2.49
C PRO A 41 0.01 -13.25 -1.91
N ILE A 42 -1.18 -13.47 -2.48
CA ILE A 42 -2.43 -12.89 -1.94
C ILE A 42 -2.76 -13.50 -0.57
N ILE A 43 -2.38 -14.77 -0.36
CA ILE A 43 -2.59 -15.52 0.88
C ILE A 43 -1.26 -15.57 1.63
N GLU A 44 -1.30 -15.15 2.89
CA GLU A 44 -0.16 -15.17 3.81
C GLU A 44 -0.58 -15.83 5.13
N HIS A 45 0.40 -16.19 5.98
CA HIS A 45 0.11 -16.59 7.33
C HIS A 45 -0.53 -15.44 8.12
N GLU A 46 -1.59 -15.72 8.86
CA GLU A 46 -2.33 -14.74 9.66
C GLU A 46 -1.42 -13.99 10.64
N ASP A 47 -0.44 -14.65 11.21
CA ASP A 47 0.55 -14.09 12.15
C ASP A 47 1.31 -12.90 11.57
N LEU A 48 1.48 -12.83 10.24
CA LEU A 48 2.17 -11.72 9.61
C LEU A 48 1.46 -10.39 9.89
N TYR A 49 0.14 -10.41 10.04
CA TYR A 49 -0.68 -9.22 10.24
C TYR A 49 -1.04 -8.97 11.71
N THR A 50 -1.10 -10.03 12.54
CA THR A 50 -1.57 -9.89 13.93
C THR A 50 -0.48 -9.51 14.91
N ARG A 51 0.80 -9.76 14.61
CA ARG A 51 1.92 -9.55 15.55
C ARG A 51 2.10 -8.13 16.08
N LYS A 52 1.72 -7.10 15.33
CA LYS A 52 1.94 -5.68 15.68
C LYS A 52 0.69 -4.82 15.71
N GLN A 53 -0.42 -5.35 15.26
CA GLN A 53 -1.64 -4.60 15.10
C GLN A 53 -2.70 -5.27 15.98
N GLY A 54 -3.23 -4.55 16.96
CA GLY A 54 -4.12 -5.08 17.99
C GLY A 54 -5.37 -5.82 17.47
N GLU A 55 -6.27 -6.19 18.35
CA GLU A 55 -7.47 -6.99 18.09
C GLU A 55 -8.37 -6.44 16.94
N GLU A 56 -8.32 -5.14 16.69
CA GLU A 56 -9.13 -4.48 15.67
C GLU A 56 -8.83 -5.00 14.25
N ILE A 57 -7.57 -5.23 13.91
CA ILE A 57 -7.19 -5.78 12.60
C ILE A 57 -7.62 -7.22 12.43
N THR A 58 -7.54 -8.02 13.50
CA THR A 58 -7.96 -9.43 13.44
C THR A 58 -9.42 -9.57 13.02
N GLN A 59 -10.28 -8.62 13.42
CA GLN A 59 -11.69 -8.59 13.02
C GLN A 59 -11.90 -8.18 11.55
N GLN A 60 -10.92 -7.50 10.95
CA GLN A 60 -10.98 -7.04 9.56
C GLN A 60 -10.28 -7.99 8.58
N LEU A 61 -9.65 -9.05 9.05
CA LEU A 61 -9.02 -10.04 8.19
C LEU A 61 -10.02 -10.98 7.53
N TYR A 62 -9.78 -11.32 6.27
CA TYR A 62 -10.33 -12.51 5.63
C TYR A 62 -9.47 -13.72 6.00
N ASN A 63 -9.62 -14.22 7.22
CA ASN A 63 -8.85 -15.34 7.74
C ASN A 63 -9.65 -16.64 7.70
N PHE A 64 -8.93 -17.74 7.52
CA PHE A 64 -9.48 -19.08 7.49
C PHE A 64 -8.40 -20.12 7.78
N GLU A 65 -8.80 -21.34 8.01
CA GLU A 65 -7.89 -22.47 8.13
C GLU A 65 -7.77 -23.17 6.77
N ASP A 66 -6.55 -23.38 6.30
CA ASP A 66 -6.32 -24.15 5.08
C ASP A 66 -6.47 -25.65 5.32
N LYS A 67 -6.46 -26.47 4.24
CA LYS A 67 -6.59 -27.93 4.33
C LYS A 67 -5.49 -28.60 5.14
N GLY A 68 -4.40 -27.91 5.44
CA GLY A 68 -3.28 -28.39 6.26
C GLY A 68 -3.37 -27.93 7.73
N GLY A 69 -4.49 -27.32 8.16
CA GLY A 69 -4.69 -26.85 9.53
C GLY A 69 -3.92 -25.54 9.84
N ARG A 70 -3.49 -24.80 8.83
CA ARG A 70 -2.73 -23.55 9.03
C ARG A 70 -3.66 -22.36 8.98
N ARG A 71 -3.50 -21.44 9.93
CA ARG A 71 -4.20 -20.15 9.93
C ARG A 71 -3.59 -19.22 8.88
N VAL A 72 -4.39 -18.87 7.89
CA VAL A 72 -4.01 -18.01 6.78
C VAL A 72 -5.02 -16.87 6.59
N SER A 73 -4.62 -15.83 5.90
CA SER A 73 -5.45 -14.66 5.60
C SER A 73 -5.19 -14.15 4.19
N LEU A 74 -6.21 -13.57 3.56
CA LEU A 74 -6.01 -12.70 2.41
C LEU A 74 -5.32 -11.42 2.90
N ARG A 75 -4.35 -10.93 2.14
CA ARG A 75 -3.59 -9.71 2.49
C ARG A 75 -4.51 -8.49 2.62
N PRO A 76 -4.55 -7.80 3.78
CA PRO A 76 -5.29 -6.55 3.97
C PRO A 76 -4.52 -5.33 3.48
N GLU A 77 -3.20 -5.46 3.33
CA GLU A 77 -2.22 -4.48 2.90
C GLU A 77 -0.94 -5.18 2.43
N MET A 78 -0.02 -4.44 1.80
CA MET A 78 1.19 -5.02 1.21
C MET A 78 2.44 -4.90 2.07
N THR A 79 2.54 -3.88 2.91
CA THR A 79 3.76 -3.56 3.66
C THR A 79 4.31 -4.72 4.52
N PRO A 80 3.50 -5.52 5.24
CA PRO A 80 4.02 -6.67 5.98
C PRO A 80 4.64 -7.75 5.09
N SER A 81 4.04 -8.01 3.91
CA SER A 81 4.60 -8.96 2.94
C SER A 81 5.93 -8.45 2.37
N LEU A 82 6.03 -7.15 2.05
CA LEU A 82 7.27 -6.52 1.64
C LEU A 82 8.36 -6.66 2.72
N ALA A 83 8.03 -6.33 3.97
CA ALA A 83 8.95 -6.47 5.09
C ALA A 83 9.50 -7.90 5.22
N ARG A 84 8.62 -8.92 5.12
CA ARG A 84 9.01 -10.33 5.10
C ARG A 84 9.98 -10.66 3.97
N MET A 85 9.70 -10.17 2.75
CA MET A 85 10.55 -10.39 1.57
C MET A 85 11.92 -9.74 1.73
N VAL A 86 11.98 -8.49 2.18
CA VAL A 86 13.24 -7.76 2.42
C VAL A 86 14.05 -8.45 3.51
N MET A 87 13.41 -8.83 4.64
CA MET A 87 14.09 -9.55 5.72
C MET A 87 14.64 -10.91 5.27
N ALA A 88 13.92 -11.64 4.43
CA ALA A 88 14.36 -12.93 3.92
C ALA A 88 15.62 -12.85 3.04
N ARG A 89 15.94 -11.67 2.49
CA ARG A 89 17.11 -11.43 1.64
C ARG A 89 17.98 -10.26 2.12
N SER A 90 17.89 -9.87 3.39
CA SER A 90 18.51 -8.66 3.94
C SER A 90 20.03 -8.55 3.66
N GLY A 91 20.75 -9.68 3.56
CA GLY A 91 22.18 -9.71 3.24
C GLY A 91 22.52 -9.74 1.75
N ALA A 92 21.53 -9.82 0.86
CA ALA A 92 21.74 -9.99 -0.58
C ALA A 92 21.15 -8.85 -1.43
N LEU A 93 20.31 -8.02 -0.85
CA LEU A 93 19.66 -6.90 -1.56
C LEU A 93 20.57 -5.67 -1.51
N PRO A 94 20.86 -5.05 -2.66
CA PRO A 94 21.58 -3.77 -2.67
C PRO A 94 20.69 -2.66 -2.11
N LEU A 95 21.27 -1.75 -1.33
CA LEU A 95 20.57 -0.58 -0.80
C LEU A 95 20.94 0.69 -1.59
N PRO A 96 20.04 1.64 -1.72
CA PRO A 96 18.65 1.60 -1.28
C PRO A 96 17.78 0.71 -2.17
N ILE A 97 16.80 0.02 -1.57
CA ILE A 97 15.75 -0.70 -2.30
C ILE A 97 14.65 0.30 -2.64
N LYS A 98 14.28 0.38 -3.91
CA LYS A 98 13.20 1.22 -4.44
C LYS A 98 12.21 0.32 -5.16
N TRP A 99 11.18 -0.12 -4.48
CA TRP A 99 10.21 -1.06 -5.02
C TRP A 99 8.80 -0.51 -5.00
N TYR A 100 7.97 -0.93 -5.98
CA TYR A 100 6.55 -0.60 -6.01
C TYR A 100 5.71 -1.83 -6.35
N SER A 101 4.44 -1.80 -5.97
CA SER A 101 3.45 -2.83 -6.28
C SER A 101 2.05 -2.22 -6.39
N ILE A 102 1.16 -2.88 -7.16
CA ILE A 102 -0.25 -2.49 -7.29
C ILE A 102 -1.13 -3.67 -6.84
N PRO A 103 -1.04 -4.08 -5.57
CA PRO A 103 -1.73 -5.24 -5.06
C PRO A 103 -3.22 -5.01 -4.92
N GLN A 104 -4.00 -6.07 -5.19
CA GLN A 104 -5.35 -6.19 -4.68
C GLN A 104 -5.30 -6.64 -3.22
N CYS A 105 -5.97 -5.89 -2.34
CA CYS A 105 -6.03 -6.11 -0.90
C CYS A 105 -7.47 -6.35 -0.45
N TRP A 106 -7.63 -7.02 0.71
CA TRP A 106 -8.92 -7.53 1.17
C TRP A 106 -9.13 -7.20 2.64
N ARG A 107 -10.25 -6.53 2.98
CA ARG A 107 -10.63 -6.25 4.36
C ARG A 107 -12.09 -6.59 4.62
N TYR A 108 -12.36 -7.40 5.62
CA TYR A 108 -13.70 -7.77 6.03
C TYR A 108 -14.36 -6.62 6.79
N GLU A 109 -14.66 -5.55 6.07
CA GLU A 109 -15.28 -4.36 6.65
C GLU A 109 -16.78 -4.30 6.34
N ARG A 110 -17.49 -3.46 7.13
CA ARG A 110 -18.87 -3.14 6.81
C ARG A 110 -18.91 -2.32 5.53
N THR A 111 -19.53 -2.89 4.50
CA THR A 111 -19.62 -2.25 3.18
C THR A 111 -20.42 -0.95 3.25
N GLN A 112 -19.85 0.12 2.66
CA GLN A 112 -20.46 1.44 2.52
C GLN A 112 -20.20 1.97 1.11
N ARG A 113 -20.85 3.10 0.73
CA ARG A 113 -20.57 3.75 -0.55
C ARG A 113 -19.09 4.13 -0.63
N GLY A 114 -18.40 3.65 -1.66
CA GLY A 114 -16.96 3.88 -1.85
C GLY A 114 -16.04 3.00 -0.99
N ARG A 115 -16.58 2.09 -0.14
CA ARG A 115 -15.80 1.19 0.71
C ARG A 115 -16.28 -0.25 0.52
N GLY A 116 -15.63 -0.97 -0.39
CA GLY A 116 -15.83 -2.40 -0.61
C GLY A 116 -14.98 -3.24 0.36
N ARG A 117 -15.02 -4.56 0.15
CA ARG A 117 -14.17 -5.52 0.87
C ARG A 117 -12.90 -5.84 0.12
N GLU A 118 -12.79 -5.35 -1.10
CA GLU A 118 -11.59 -5.39 -1.93
C GLU A 118 -11.20 -3.98 -2.34
N HIS A 119 -9.91 -3.72 -2.44
CA HIS A 119 -9.36 -2.49 -2.97
C HIS A 119 -7.99 -2.73 -3.59
N TYR A 120 -7.59 -1.85 -4.49
CA TYR A 120 -6.23 -1.81 -4.99
C TYR A 120 -5.47 -0.72 -4.26
N GLN A 121 -4.19 -0.97 -4.02
CA GLN A 121 -3.27 0.01 -3.48
C GLN A 121 -2.16 0.23 -4.51
N TRP A 122 -1.66 1.43 -4.62
CA TRP A 122 -0.37 1.69 -5.25
C TRP A 122 0.63 1.95 -4.13
N ASN A 123 1.45 0.95 -3.86
CA ASN A 123 2.50 1.00 -2.86
C ASN A 123 3.81 1.37 -3.53
N VAL A 124 4.51 2.35 -2.98
CA VAL A 124 5.84 2.78 -3.40
C VAL A 124 6.70 2.90 -2.15
N ASP A 125 7.75 2.11 -2.07
CA ASP A 125 8.54 1.94 -0.85
C ASP A 125 10.03 2.17 -1.12
N ILE A 126 10.70 2.86 -0.21
CA ILE A 126 12.15 3.03 -0.18
C ILE A 126 12.68 2.43 1.13
N TRP A 127 13.67 1.54 1.04
CA TRP A 127 14.31 0.91 2.18
C TRP A 127 15.82 1.16 2.17
N GLY A 128 16.38 1.44 3.37
CA GLY A 128 17.83 1.65 3.52
C GLY A 128 18.30 3.03 3.05
N MET A 129 17.40 4.01 3.05
CA MET A 129 17.72 5.42 2.86
C MET A 129 17.14 6.22 4.03
N ASP A 130 18.01 6.77 4.87
CA ASP A 130 17.63 7.65 5.96
C ASP A 130 17.72 9.09 5.49
N GLY A 131 16.71 9.89 5.83
CA GLY A 131 16.72 11.31 5.55
C GLY A 131 15.54 11.81 4.74
N ILE A 132 15.49 13.12 4.57
CA ILE A 132 14.41 13.83 3.90
C ILE A 132 14.38 13.56 2.38
N GLU A 133 15.49 13.09 1.83
CA GLU A 133 15.61 12.76 0.41
C GLU A 133 14.67 11.63 0.01
N ALA A 134 14.49 10.62 0.86
CA ALA A 134 13.57 9.53 0.62
C ALA A 134 12.12 10.03 0.59
N ASP A 135 11.75 10.89 1.55
CA ASP A 135 10.42 11.50 1.59
C ASP A 135 10.16 12.38 0.37
N ALA A 136 11.15 13.20 -0.02
CA ALA A 136 11.06 14.07 -1.18
C ALA A 136 10.92 13.26 -2.49
N GLU A 137 11.60 12.12 -2.59
CA GLU A 137 11.48 11.23 -3.74
C GLU A 137 10.09 10.61 -3.84
N LEU A 138 9.54 10.08 -2.75
CA LEU A 138 8.17 9.54 -2.72
C LEU A 138 7.14 10.61 -3.11
N LEU A 139 7.29 11.84 -2.62
CA LEU A 139 6.43 12.95 -3.01
C LEU A 139 6.57 13.28 -4.51
N SER A 140 7.77 13.20 -5.05
CA SER A 140 8.03 13.45 -6.48
C SER A 140 7.35 12.41 -7.37
N VAL A 141 7.35 11.12 -6.97
CA VAL A 141 6.61 10.06 -7.67
C VAL A 141 5.12 10.37 -7.69
N MET A 142 4.55 10.79 -6.57
CA MET A 142 3.14 11.17 -6.46
C MET A 142 2.80 12.36 -7.35
N VAL A 143 3.65 13.41 -7.36
CA VAL A 143 3.47 14.58 -8.23
C VAL A 143 3.55 14.18 -9.71
N SER A 144 4.47 13.28 -10.07
CA SER A 144 4.59 12.77 -11.44
C SER A 144 3.31 12.08 -11.90
N LEU A 145 2.71 11.26 -11.03
CA LEU A 145 1.40 10.66 -11.31
C LEU A 145 0.34 11.73 -11.56
N PHE A 146 0.17 12.70 -10.65
CA PHE A 146 -0.87 13.72 -10.79
C PHE A 146 -0.72 14.50 -12.10
N ARG A 147 0.50 14.89 -12.45
CA ARG A 147 0.78 15.55 -13.73
C ARG A 147 0.46 14.67 -14.93
N SER A 148 0.76 13.38 -14.88
CA SER A 148 0.51 12.45 -15.97
C SER A 148 -0.98 12.24 -16.28
N VAL A 149 -1.84 12.50 -15.30
CA VAL A 149 -3.31 12.45 -15.46
C VAL A 149 -3.96 13.82 -15.60
N GLY A 150 -3.15 14.88 -15.76
CA GLY A 150 -3.62 16.26 -16.03
C GLY A 150 -4.06 17.04 -14.78
N LEU A 151 -3.77 16.54 -13.56
CA LEU A 151 -4.08 17.26 -12.33
C LEU A 151 -3.01 18.31 -12.02
N THR A 152 -3.46 19.46 -11.50
CA THR A 152 -2.63 20.62 -11.14
C THR A 152 -2.72 20.95 -9.65
N SER A 153 -2.00 21.96 -9.21
CA SER A 153 -2.09 22.48 -7.84
C SER A 153 -3.46 23.11 -7.50
N GLU A 154 -4.29 23.38 -8.49
CA GLU A 154 -5.68 23.83 -8.29
C GLU A 154 -6.61 22.67 -7.94
N ASP A 155 -6.26 21.45 -8.37
CA ASP A 155 -7.08 20.25 -8.21
C ASP A 155 -6.69 19.46 -6.96
N VAL A 156 -5.38 19.41 -6.61
CA VAL A 156 -4.84 18.54 -5.58
C VAL A 156 -3.85 19.26 -4.67
N VAL A 157 -4.01 19.03 -3.36
CA VAL A 157 -3.07 19.52 -2.33
C VAL A 157 -2.50 18.34 -1.57
N ILE A 158 -1.17 18.26 -1.48
CA ILE A 158 -0.47 17.27 -0.66
C ILE A 158 -0.28 17.85 0.74
N LYS A 159 -0.85 17.21 1.76
CA LYS A 159 -0.67 17.58 3.17
C LYS A 159 0.35 16.65 3.81
N ILE A 160 1.41 17.23 4.36
CA ILE A 160 2.50 16.50 5.02
C ILE A 160 2.46 16.80 6.51
N SER A 161 2.67 15.79 7.35
CA SER A 161 2.88 15.93 8.78
C SER A 161 4.14 15.19 9.21
N SER A 162 4.91 15.78 10.12
CA SER A 162 6.11 15.16 10.69
C SER A 162 6.01 15.15 12.21
N ARG A 163 6.17 13.96 12.81
CA ARG A 163 6.22 13.84 14.27
C ARG A 163 7.41 14.59 14.88
N LYS A 164 8.57 14.54 14.23
CA LYS A 164 9.78 15.25 14.69
C LYS A 164 9.52 16.74 14.80
N VAL A 165 8.93 17.36 13.77
CA VAL A 165 8.58 18.80 13.81
C VAL A 165 7.58 19.09 14.92
N LEU A 166 6.57 18.23 15.11
CA LEU A 166 5.58 18.39 16.16
C LEU A 166 6.23 18.27 17.56
N GLU A 167 7.08 17.29 17.76
CA GLU A 167 7.82 17.08 19.02
C GLU A 167 8.74 18.26 19.32
N GLU A 168 9.50 18.77 18.37
CA GLU A 168 10.36 19.94 18.54
C GLU A 168 9.56 21.21 18.89
N VAL A 169 8.42 21.43 18.22
CA VAL A 169 7.53 22.57 18.54
C VAL A 169 6.97 22.42 19.96
N LEU A 170 6.49 21.24 20.35
CA LEU A 170 5.96 21.01 21.70
C LEU A 170 7.05 21.18 22.77
N LEU A 171 8.24 20.63 22.55
CA LEU A 171 9.37 20.79 23.47
C LEU A 171 9.80 22.25 23.62
N SER A 172 9.78 23.04 22.54
CA SER A 172 10.06 24.46 22.59
C SER A 172 9.06 25.26 23.44
N LEU A 173 7.81 24.80 23.49
CA LEU A 173 6.74 25.43 24.28
C LEU A 173 6.80 25.05 25.77
N ILE A 174 7.40 23.91 26.12
CA ILE A 174 7.54 23.48 27.53
C ILE A 174 8.69 24.21 28.24
N HIS A 175 9.62 24.80 27.50
CA HIS A 175 10.75 25.58 28.02
C HIS A 175 10.49 27.08 28.16
N ILE A 176 9.24 27.53 27.95
CA ILE A 176 8.77 28.87 28.25
C ILE A 176 8.01 28.88 29.57
#